data_d1d8491a9b942996e15ddb8b464fd215
#
_entry.id   d1d8491a9b942996e15ddb8b464fd215
#
_cell.length_a   1.000
_cell.length_b   1.000
_cell.length_c   1.000
_cell.angle_alpha   90.00
_cell.angle_beta   90.00
_cell.angle_gamma   90.00
#
_symmetry.space_group_name_H-M   'P 1'
#
loop_
_entity.id
_entity.type
_entity.pdbx_description
1 polymer ?
#
loop_
_entity_poly.entity_id
_entity_poly.type
_entity_poly.pdbx_seq_one_letter_code
_entity_poly.pdbx_strand_id
1 'polypeptide(L)'
;MKHTSKNDSSRKGDMAEYYAVTWLWDNGYEVFKNCGCTGLVDLIARDKKGKTILIDVKTSREQTNGDSNLTKTNSRTKQQIEAGVKILMFNPKSIKLRFINHTK
;
A
#
# COMPACT_ATOMS: atom_id res chain seq x y z
N MET A 1 -14.98 22.21 12.01
CA MET A 1 -15.05 21.92 10.59
C MET A 1 -15.24 20.46 10.32
N LYS A 2 -16.14 20.16 9.45
CA LYS A 2 -16.41 18.79 9.15
C LYS A 2 -15.79 18.35 7.87
N HIS A 3 -15.31 17.16 7.84
CA HIS A 3 -14.76 16.59 6.62
C HIS A 3 -15.83 15.80 5.91
N THR A 4 -15.87 15.90 4.63
CA THR A 4 -16.78 15.08 3.87
C THR A 4 -16.16 13.70 3.70
N SER A 5 -16.99 12.74 3.46
CA SER A 5 -16.48 11.39 3.29
C SER A 5 -15.59 11.26 2.06
N LYS A 6 -15.80 12.07 1.04
CA LYS A 6 -14.92 12.06 -0.10
C LYS A 6 -13.52 12.39 0.26
N ASN A 7 -13.35 13.46 1.02
CA ASN A 7 -12.02 13.89 1.43
C ASN A 7 -11.40 12.90 2.38
N ASP A 8 -12.21 12.26 3.20
CA ASP A 8 -11.70 11.30 4.15
C ASP A 8 -11.04 10.11 3.47
N SER A 9 -11.62 9.62 2.41
CA SER A 9 -11.03 8.51 1.67
C SER A 9 -9.67 8.85 1.12
N SER A 10 -9.56 10.02 0.51
CA SER A 10 -8.29 10.45 -0.05
C SER A 10 -7.25 10.63 1.03
N ARG A 11 -7.66 11.21 2.14
CA ARG A 11 -6.71 11.46 3.22
C ARG A 11 -6.22 10.17 3.83
N LYS A 12 -7.10 9.19 3.97
CA LYS A 12 -6.68 7.90 4.51
C LYS A 12 -5.70 7.21 3.58
N GLY A 13 -5.92 7.32 2.29
CA GLY A 13 -4.99 6.76 1.34
C GLY A 13 -3.62 7.42 1.43
N ASP A 14 -3.62 8.75 1.53
CA ASP A 14 -2.37 9.48 1.65
C ASP A 14 -1.64 9.10 2.92
N MET A 15 -2.37 8.99 4.02
CA MET A 15 -1.77 8.61 5.29
C MET A 15 -1.13 7.23 5.20
N ALA A 16 -1.83 6.31 4.56
CA ALA A 16 -1.30 4.95 4.42
C ALA A 16 0.03 4.97 3.68
N GLU A 17 0.14 5.81 2.64
CA GLU A 17 1.39 5.89 1.90
C GLU A 17 2.53 6.44 2.75
N TYR A 18 2.25 7.45 3.57
CA TYR A 18 3.30 7.99 4.42
C TYR A 18 3.72 7.02 5.52
N TYR A 19 2.77 6.28 6.07
CA TYR A 19 3.14 5.21 7.00
C TYR A 19 4.00 4.17 6.30
N ALA A 20 3.66 3.86 5.06
CA ALA A 20 4.44 2.89 4.29
C ALA A 20 5.86 3.38 4.07
N VAL A 21 6.02 4.66 3.73
CA VAL A 21 7.34 5.23 3.53
C VAL A 21 8.18 5.07 4.80
N THR A 22 7.60 5.44 5.93
CA THR A 22 8.31 5.38 7.19
C THR A 22 8.69 3.95 7.54
N TRP A 23 7.76 3.04 7.35
CA TRP A 23 8.00 1.64 7.65
C TRP A 23 9.11 1.07 6.77
N LEU A 24 9.11 1.43 5.50
CA LEU A 24 10.15 0.95 4.59
C LEU A 24 11.51 1.51 4.97
N TRP A 25 11.57 2.78 5.33
CA TRP A 25 12.81 3.37 5.81
C TRP A 25 13.32 2.62 7.03
N ASP A 26 12.43 2.35 7.96
CA ASP A 26 12.80 1.67 9.18
C ASP A 26 13.32 0.27 8.90
N ASN A 27 12.93 -0.30 7.78
CA ASN A 27 13.38 -1.62 7.38
C ASN A 27 14.56 -1.58 6.41
N GLY A 28 15.16 -0.43 6.26
CA GLY A 28 16.42 -0.33 5.53
C GLY A 28 16.31 -0.07 4.04
N TYR A 29 15.12 0.33 3.57
CA TYR A 29 14.95 0.61 2.17
C TYR A 29 15.14 2.09 1.85
N GLU A 30 15.61 2.35 0.66
CA GLU A 30 15.56 3.66 0.07
C GLU A 30 14.20 3.76 -0.64
N VAL A 31 13.47 4.87 -0.46
CA VAL A 31 12.08 4.92 -0.89
C VAL A 31 11.85 6.10 -1.81
N PHE A 32 11.13 5.87 -2.90
CA PHE A 32 10.77 6.89 -3.88
C PHE A 32 9.26 6.89 -4.00
N LYS A 33 8.67 8.07 -3.91
CA LYS A 33 7.22 8.20 -3.95
C LYS A 33 6.76 8.76 -5.28
N ASN A 34 5.72 8.18 -5.84
CA ASN A 34 5.11 8.70 -7.05
C ASN A 34 4.47 10.03 -6.73
N CYS A 35 4.92 11.08 -7.38
CA CYS A 35 4.44 12.42 -7.09
C CYS A 35 3.07 12.70 -7.66
N GLY A 36 2.69 12.00 -8.70
CA GLY A 36 1.36 12.16 -9.26
C GLY A 36 0.40 11.20 -8.61
N CYS A 37 -0.83 11.24 -9.01
CA CYS A 37 -1.83 10.34 -8.48
C CYS A 37 -2.24 9.32 -9.51
N THR A 38 -1.44 9.11 -10.51
CA THR A 38 -1.75 8.18 -11.58
C THR A 38 -0.65 7.18 -11.74
N GLY A 39 -0.95 6.10 -12.40
CA GLY A 39 0.04 5.09 -12.66
C GLY A 39 -0.19 3.86 -11.83
N LEU A 40 0.64 2.88 -12.03
CA LEU A 40 0.49 1.57 -11.42
C LEU A 40 1.19 1.45 -10.07
N VAL A 41 2.06 2.39 -9.77
CA VAL A 41 2.99 2.25 -8.65
C VAL A 41 2.89 3.46 -7.75
N ASP A 42 2.69 3.23 -6.46
CA ASP A 42 2.68 4.31 -5.48
C ASP A 42 4.07 4.65 -4.98
N LEU A 43 4.84 3.62 -4.73
CA LEU A 43 6.19 3.76 -4.18
C LEU A 43 7.12 2.79 -4.86
N ILE A 44 8.39 3.17 -4.86
CA ILE A 44 9.45 2.25 -5.26
C ILE A 44 10.40 2.15 -4.08
N ALA A 45 10.75 0.95 -3.69
CA ALA A 45 11.70 0.72 -2.62
C ALA A 45 12.90 -0.02 -3.15
N ARG A 46 14.07 0.37 -2.68
CA ARG A 46 15.31 -0.24 -3.13
C ARG A 46 16.08 -0.70 -1.90
N ASP A 47 16.44 -1.97 -1.88
CA ASP A 47 17.13 -2.51 -0.70
C ASP A 47 18.62 -2.24 -0.79
N LYS A 48 19.35 -2.70 0.22
CA LYS A 48 20.78 -2.44 0.31
C LYS A 48 21.58 -3.10 -0.79
N LYS A 49 21.01 -4.13 -1.35
CA LYS A 49 21.67 -4.84 -2.44
C LYS A 49 21.34 -4.24 -3.79
N GLY A 50 20.50 -3.21 -3.80
CA GLY A 50 20.12 -2.56 -5.03
C GLY A 50 18.92 -3.15 -5.71
N LYS A 51 18.26 -4.10 -5.07
CA LYS A 51 17.06 -4.68 -5.63
C LYS A 51 15.89 -3.73 -5.46
N THR A 52 15.12 -3.55 -6.52
CA THR A 52 14.01 -2.61 -6.53
C THR A 52 12.68 -3.35 -6.48
N ILE A 53 11.78 -2.81 -5.68
CA ILE A 53 10.42 -3.34 -5.54
C ILE A 53 9.44 -2.26 -5.91
N LEU A 54 8.49 -2.59 -6.78
CA LEU A 54 7.42 -1.67 -7.15
C LEU A 54 6.25 -1.95 -6.22
N ILE A 55 5.69 -0.92 -5.63
CA ILE A 55 4.73 -1.09 -4.53
C ILE A 55 3.46 -0.31 -4.78
N ASP A 56 2.33 -0.96 -4.53
CA ASP A 56 1.03 -0.33 -4.48
C ASP A 56 0.55 -0.45 -3.05
N VAL A 57 0.29 0.68 -2.39
CA VAL A 57 -0.11 0.69 -1.00
C VAL A 57 -1.62 0.64 -0.93
N LYS A 58 -2.14 -0.31 -0.16
CA LYS A 58 -3.58 -0.43 0.02
C LYS A 58 -3.90 -0.46 1.49
N THR A 59 -5.09 0.02 1.84
CA THR A 59 -5.57 0.01 3.20
C THR A 59 -6.50 -1.18 3.37
N SER A 60 -6.27 -1.96 4.41
CA SER A 60 -7.15 -3.08 4.66
C SER A 60 -8.45 -2.60 5.26
N ARG A 61 -9.52 -3.31 4.96
CA ARG A 61 -10.79 -3.03 5.56
C ARG A 61 -11.07 -4.08 6.56
N GLU A 62 -11.45 -3.66 7.73
CA GLU A 62 -11.79 -4.61 8.75
C GLU A 62 -13.21 -5.05 8.59
N GLN A 63 -13.47 -6.33 8.59
CA GLN A 63 -14.81 -6.86 8.47
C GLN A 63 -15.41 -6.98 9.85
N THR A 64 -16.53 -6.33 10.05
CA THR A 64 -17.15 -6.34 11.35
C THR A 64 -17.86 -7.62 11.64
N ASN A 65 -18.21 -8.36 10.64
CA ASN A 65 -18.91 -9.61 10.87
C ASN A 65 -17.99 -10.81 10.98
N GLY A 66 -16.74 -10.54 11.15
CA GLY A 66 -15.80 -11.63 11.36
C GLY A 66 -15.40 -12.34 10.09
N ASP A 67 -15.90 -11.92 9.01
CA ASP A 67 -15.53 -12.52 7.74
C ASP A 67 -14.13 -12.13 7.39
N SER A 68 -13.25 -13.06 7.39
CA SER A 68 -11.86 -12.77 7.12
C SER A 68 -11.58 -12.58 5.65
N ASN A 69 -12.58 -12.55 4.87
CA ASN A 69 -12.44 -12.49 3.45
C ASN A 69 -12.07 -11.10 3.00
N LEU A 70 -10.83 -10.78 3.10
CA LEU A 70 -10.34 -9.46 2.72
C LEU A 70 -9.65 -9.48 1.38
N THR A 71 -9.85 -10.53 0.65
CA THR A 71 -9.09 -10.73 -0.57
C THR A 71 -9.35 -9.69 -1.62
N LYS A 72 -10.50 -9.06 -1.56
CA LYS A 72 -10.81 -8.07 -2.58
C LYS A 72 -9.90 -6.87 -2.54
N THR A 73 -9.42 -6.55 -1.36
CA THR A 73 -8.54 -5.41 -1.24
C THR A 73 -7.11 -5.75 -1.62
N ASN A 74 -6.85 -7.02 -1.86
CA ASN A 74 -5.51 -7.46 -2.23
C ASN A 74 -5.32 -7.57 -3.72
N SER A 75 -6.34 -7.26 -4.49
CA SER A 75 -6.28 -7.49 -5.92
C SER A 75 -5.34 -6.52 -6.61
N ARG A 76 -4.58 -7.06 -7.52
CA ARG A 76 -3.79 -6.25 -8.43
C ARG A 76 -4.46 -6.25 -9.78
N THR A 77 -4.31 -5.16 -10.51
CA THR A 77 -4.80 -5.14 -11.88
C THR A 77 -3.90 -6.01 -12.75
N LYS A 78 -4.38 -6.34 -13.92
CA LYS A 78 -3.58 -7.12 -14.84
C LYS A 78 -2.27 -6.42 -15.17
N GLN A 79 -2.32 -5.11 -15.39
CA GLN A 79 -1.12 -4.36 -15.68
C GLN A 79 -0.15 -4.38 -14.50
N GLN A 80 -0.68 -4.33 -13.31
CA GLN A 80 0.19 -4.39 -12.12
C GLN A 80 0.88 -5.74 -12.01
N ILE A 81 0.14 -6.79 -12.28
CA ILE A 81 0.74 -8.13 -12.22
C ILE A 81 1.86 -8.25 -13.25
N GLU A 82 1.60 -7.77 -14.45
CA GLU A 82 2.61 -7.83 -15.50
C GLU A 82 3.83 -7.02 -15.20
N ALA A 83 3.65 -5.91 -14.48
CA ALA A 83 4.77 -5.06 -14.12
C ALA A 83 5.50 -5.53 -12.88
N GLY A 84 4.97 -6.53 -12.19
CA GLY A 84 5.60 -7.03 -10.99
C GLY A 84 5.35 -6.20 -9.75
N VAL A 85 4.27 -5.47 -9.73
CA VAL A 85 3.95 -4.62 -8.58
C VAL A 85 3.48 -5.48 -7.42
N LYS A 86 3.94 -5.16 -6.23
CA LYS A 86 3.53 -5.85 -5.02
C LYS A 86 2.64 -4.95 -4.18
N ILE A 87 1.73 -5.56 -3.46
CA ILE A 87 0.85 -4.82 -2.58
C ILE A 87 1.43 -4.78 -1.18
N LEU A 88 1.51 -3.58 -0.62
CA LEU A 88 1.87 -3.37 0.76
C LEU A 88 0.60 -2.93 1.47
N MET A 89 0.12 -3.76 2.36
CA MET A 89 -1.16 -3.56 3.01
C MET A 89 -0.97 -2.85 4.34
N PHE A 90 -1.70 -1.77 4.52
CA PHE A 90 -1.68 -1.00 5.75
C PHE A 90 -2.97 -1.24 6.52
N ASN A 91 -2.84 -1.59 7.79
CA ASN A 91 -3.99 -1.76 8.66
C ASN A 91 -4.13 -0.51 9.52
N PRO A 92 -5.14 0.31 9.31
CA PRO A 92 -5.24 1.58 10.04
C PRO A 92 -5.54 1.41 11.52
N LYS A 93 -6.10 0.30 11.92
CA LYS A 93 -6.37 0.09 13.33
C LYS A 93 -5.13 -0.25 14.12
N SER A 94 -4.33 -1.15 13.61
CA SER A 94 -3.12 -1.57 14.30
C SER A 94 -1.90 -0.77 13.88
N ILE A 95 -2.03 0.04 12.84
CA ILE A 95 -0.93 0.82 12.28
C ILE A 95 0.21 -0.10 11.86
N LYS A 96 -0.14 -1.22 11.26
CA LYS A 96 0.86 -2.19 10.84
C LYS A 96 0.82 -2.37 9.33
N LEU A 97 1.97 -2.71 8.79
CA LEU A 97 2.11 -2.92 7.37
C LEU A 97 2.67 -4.31 7.11
N ARG A 98 2.26 -4.88 6.00
CA ARG A 98 2.85 -6.13 5.57
C ARG A 98 2.69 -6.29 4.07
N PHE A 99 3.66 -6.93 3.46
CA PHE A 99 3.53 -7.28 2.07
C PHE A 99 2.57 -8.45 1.91
N ILE A 100 1.74 -8.36 0.89
CA ILE A 100 0.84 -9.46 0.57
C ILE A 100 1.64 -10.51 -0.19
N ASN A 101 1.44 -11.74 0.19
CA ASN A 101 2.13 -12.84 -0.45
C ASN A 101 1.34 -13.26 -1.69
N HIS A 102 1.85 -12.91 -2.84
CA HIS A 102 1.18 -13.27 -4.09
C HIS A 102 1.73 -14.58 -4.59
N THR A 103 0.85 -15.48 -4.90
CA THR A 103 1.28 -16.74 -5.42
C THR A 103 1.26 -16.74 -6.92
N LYS A 104 1.45 -15.70 -7.45
CA LYS A 104 1.62 -15.63 -8.84
C LYS A 104 0.60 -14.93 -9.55
#